data_3c43a639bc959c85d14bb0d3501bdc45
#
_entry.id   3c43a639bc959c85d14bb0d3501bdc45
#
_cell.length_a   1.000
_cell.length_b   1.000
_cell.length_c   1.000
_cell.angle_alpha   90.00
_cell.angle_beta   90.00
_cell.angle_gamma   90.00
#
_symmetry.space_group_name_H-M   'P 1'
#
loop_
_entity.id
_entity.type
_entity.pdbx_description
1 polymer ?
#
loop_
_entity_poly.entity_id
_entity_poly.type
_entity_poly.pdbx_seq_one_letter_code
_entity_poly.pdbx_strand_id
1 'polypeptide(L)'
;MDLTDMISGGTEEQQIPEQKLTKEEYAAKKQQEREEVWAEVDAQAQDVFQKGEKLKGFLDFMAECNTQRTPNLLLIYGQHPDFKVVRSYERWREEHRSVKVGEHGITYMISTEYEKDGEMRRGYTIGKGFDISQMSGKPLEERPQRSLTELIGTVLKDQSVRVQIEDDLPDKVQAQYNP
;
A
#
# COMPACT_ATOMS: atom_id res chain seq x y z
N MET A 1 25.66 57.55 -8.82
CA MET A 1 24.72 56.89 -7.94
C MET A 1 24.39 55.59 -8.63
N ASP A 2 25.01 54.53 -8.18
CA ASP A 2 25.02 53.23 -8.85
C ASP A 2 23.87 52.40 -8.30
N LEU A 3 23.05 51.85 -9.21
CA LEU A 3 21.84 51.09 -8.88
C LEU A 3 22.15 49.67 -8.33
N THR A 4 23.44 49.35 -8.17
CA THR A 4 23.90 48.01 -7.71
C THR A 4 23.85 47.83 -6.20
N ASP A 5 23.69 48.89 -5.42
CA ASP A 5 23.70 48.85 -3.96
C ASP A 5 22.31 48.58 -3.32
N MET A 6 21.26 48.44 -4.09
CA MET A 6 19.90 48.25 -3.55
C MET A 6 19.39 46.79 -3.58
N ILE A 7 20.19 45.84 -4.05
CA ILE A 7 19.73 44.43 -4.17
C ILE A 7 20.46 43.49 -3.18
N SER A 8 21.20 44.03 -2.21
CA SER A 8 21.89 43.22 -1.20
C SER A 8 21.15 43.16 0.13
N GLY A 9 19.84 43.03 0.07
CA GLY A 9 18.99 42.64 1.19
C GLY A 9 18.80 41.10 1.18
N GLY A 10 19.87 40.39 1.45
CA GLY A 10 19.79 38.93 1.66
C GLY A 10 18.93 38.64 2.88
N THR A 11 17.77 38.03 2.64
CA THR A 11 16.98 37.39 3.68
C THR A 11 17.84 36.26 4.22
N GLU A 12 18.46 36.45 5.36
CA GLU A 12 19.05 35.37 6.13
C GLU A 12 17.92 34.40 6.48
N GLU A 13 17.78 33.33 5.70
CA GLU A 13 17.06 32.14 6.15
C GLU A 13 17.74 31.66 7.42
N GLN A 14 17.14 31.99 8.56
CA GLN A 14 17.50 31.42 9.83
C GLN A 14 17.29 29.89 9.72
N GLN A 15 18.37 29.17 9.44
CA GLN A 15 18.44 27.74 9.62
C GLN A 15 18.17 27.46 11.11
N ILE A 16 16.91 27.09 11.39
CA ILE A 16 16.56 26.56 12.71
C ILE A 16 17.39 25.27 12.83
N PRO A 17 18.31 25.15 13.81
CA PRO A 17 19.11 23.96 13.97
C PRO A 17 18.16 22.79 14.23
N GLU A 18 18.11 21.81 13.32
CA GLU A 18 17.45 20.53 13.59
C GLU A 18 18.08 19.95 14.87
N GLN A 19 17.37 20.08 15.98
CA GLN A 19 17.76 19.43 17.23
C GLN A 19 17.77 17.93 16.94
N LYS A 20 18.96 17.34 16.89
CA LYS A 20 19.12 15.90 16.78
C LYS A 20 18.49 15.26 18.00
N LEU A 21 17.35 14.62 17.83
CA LEU A 21 16.66 13.87 18.86
C LEU A 21 17.63 12.85 19.48
N THR A 22 17.55 12.68 20.78
CA THR A 22 18.25 11.60 21.46
C THR A 22 17.74 10.24 20.94
N LYS A 23 18.51 9.19 21.15
CA LYS A 23 18.11 7.83 20.71
C LYS A 23 16.77 7.40 21.34
N GLU A 24 16.53 7.82 22.57
CA GLU A 24 15.30 7.52 23.33
C GLU A 24 14.10 8.30 22.77
N GLU A 25 14.25 9.59 22.54
CA GLU A 25 13.23 10.43 21.91
C GLU A 25 12.87 9.96 20.50
N TYR A 26 13.89 9.56 19.72
CA TYR A 26 13.66 8.98 18.40
C TYR A 26 12.88 7.67 18.48
N ALA A 27 13.23 6.79 19.41
CA ALA A 27 12.52 5.52 19.61
C ALA A 27 11.06 5.74 20.04
N ALA A 28 10.82 6.67 20.99
CA ALA A 28 9.49 7.04 21.42
C ALA A 28 8.64 7.62 20.28
N LYS A 29 9.21 8.53 19.49
CA LYS A 29 8.55 9.08 18.30
C LYS A 29 8.18 8.00 17.29
N LYS A 30 9.09 7.06 17.04
CA LYS A 30 8.82 5.94 16.11
C LYS A 30 7.78 4.95 16.63
N GLN A 31 7.68 4.80 17.95
CA GLN A 31 6.62 4.01 18.55
C GLN A 31 5.27 4.71 18.43
N GLN A 32 5.21 6.00 18.74
CA GLN A 32 4.00 6.80 18.57
C GLN A 32 3.49 6.78 17.12
N GLU A 33 4.36 6.98 16.12
CA GLU A 33 4.00 6.88 14.70
C GLU A 33 3.35 5.52 14.35
N ARG A 34 3.84 4.44 14.94
CA ARG A 34 3.25 3.10 14.70
C ARG A 34 1.88 2.97 15.34
N GLU A 35 1.71 3.47 16.56
CA GLU A 35 0.43 3.43 17.28
C GLU A 35 -0.63 4.25 16.54
N GLU A 36 -0.27 5.43 16.05
CA GLU A 36 -1.16 6.28 15.25
C GLU A 36 -1.59 5.58 13.95
N VAL A 37 -0.65 4.95 13.24
CA VAL A 37 -0.98 4.22 12.00
C VAL A 37 -1.87 3.00 12.28
N TRP A 38 -1.67 2.28 13.37
CA TRP A 38 -2.56 1.19 13.72
C TRP A 38 -3.95 1.66 14.15
N ALA A 39 -4.04 2.76 14.88
CA ALA A 39 -5.32 3.38 15.19
C ALA A 39 -6.09 3.80 13.93
N GLU A 40 -5.39 4.30 12.91
CA GLU A 40 -5.98 4.60 11.61
C GLU A 40 -6.47 3.33 10.88
N VAL A 41 -5.68 2.24 10.89
CA VAL A 41 -6.09 0.95 10.33
C VAL A 41 -7.38 0.45 10.99
N ASP A 42 -7.45 0.50 12.33
CA ASP A 42 -8.60 0.04 13.08
C ASP A 42 -9.84 0.91 12.80
N ALA A 43 -9.67 2.23 12.72
CA ALA A 43 -10.74 3.15 12.36
C ALA A 43 -11.28 2.89 10.93
N GLN A 44 -10.39 2.69 9.97
CA GLN A 44 -10.77 2.34 8.59
C GLN A 44 -11.46 0.97 8.51
N ALA A 45 -10.96 -0.02 9.25
CA ALA A 45 -11.61 -1.32 9.32
C ALA A 45 -13.04 -1.20 9.88
N GLN A 46 -13.22 -0.49 10.98
CA GLN A 46 -14.55 -0.25 11.54
C GLN A 46 -15.48 0.44 10.54
N ASP A 47 -15.01 1.47 9.84
CA ASP A 47 -15.82 2.19 8.86
C ASP A 47 -16.22 1.32 7.67
N VAL A 48 -15.28 0.55 7.13
CA VAL A 48 -15.50 -0.34 5.98
C VAL A 48 -16.47 -1.46 6.31
N PHE A 49 -16.34 -2.09 7.49
CA PHE A 49 -17.16 -3.25 7.84
C PHE A 49 -18.53 -2.90 8.41
N GLN A 50 -18.84 -1.61 8.67
CA GLN A 50 -20.14 -1.20 9.18
C GLN A 50 -21.28 -1.28 8.16
N LYS A 51 -21.01 -1.10 6.87
CA LYS A 51 -22.03 -1.03 5.81
C LYS A 51 -21.64 -1.88 4.61
N GLY A 52 -22.59 -2.67 4.10
CA GLY A 52 -22.35 -3.55 2.96
C GLY A 52 -21.84 -2.84 1.70
N GLU A 53 -22.30 -1.61 1.44
CA GLU A 53 -21.83 -0.81 0.30
C GLU A 53 -20.37 -0.40 0.44
N LYS A 54 -19.94 -0.01 1.64
CA LYS A 54 -18.54 0.32 1.91
C LYS A 54 -17.64 -0.91 1.81
N LEU A 55 -18.10 -2.03 2.36
CA LEU A 55 -17.40 -3.31 2.22
C LEU A 55 -17.24 -3.69 0.75
N LYS A 56 -18.31 -3.58 -0.05
CA LYS A 56 -18.23 -3.84 -1.48
C LYS A 56 -17.19 -2.96 -2.16
N GLY A 57 -17.22 -1.66 -1.92
CA GLY A 57 -16.22 -0.72 -2.48
C GLY A 57 -14.78 -1.07 -2.10
N PHE A 58 -14.55 -1.49 -0.85
CA PHE A 58 -13.25 -1.93 -0.40
C PHE A 58 -12.82 -3.25 -1.06
N LEU A 59 -13.74 -4.21 -1.26
CA LEU A 59 -13.44 -5.46 -1.96
C LEU A 59 -13.12 -5.21 -3.44
N ASP A 60 -13.84 -4.32 -4.10
CA ASP A 60 -13.56 -3.91 -5.48
C ASP A 60 -12.14 -3.26 -5.56
N PHE A 61 -11.81 -2.37 -4.61
CA PHE A 61 -10.47 -1.80 -4.49
C PHE A 61 -9.39 -2.87 -4.26
N MET A 62 -9.63 -3.83 -3.37
CA MET A 62 -8.70 -4.94 -3.11
C MET A 62 -8.42 -5.78 -4.35
N ALA A 63 -9.41 -5.97 -5.21
CA ALA A 63 -9.26 -6.73 -6.45
C ALA A 63 -8.28 -6.04 -7.42
N GLU A 64 -8.27 -4.72 -7.45
CA GLU A 64 -7.34 -3.92 -8.27
C GLU A 64 -5.98 -3.70 -7.59
N CYS A 65 -5.96 -3.38 -6.30
CA CYS A 65 -4.75 -3.08 -5.51
C CYS A 65 -4.25 -4.29 -4.72
N ASN A 66 -4.14 -5.45 -5.35
CA ASN A 66 -3.89 -6.74 -4.70
C ASN A 66 -2.42 -7.00 -4.28
N THR A 67 -1.53 -6.05 -4.44
CA THR A 67 -0.09 -6.23 -4.14
C THR A 67 0.29 -5.93 -2.70
N GLN A 68 -0.66 -5.49 -1.88
CA GLN A 68 -0.44 -5.08 -0.51
C GLN A 68 -1.12 -6.03 0.49
N ARG A 69 -0.66 -6.01 1.74
CA ARG A 69 -1.34 -6.71 2.84
C ARG A 69 -2.56 -5.92 3.31
N THR A 70 -3.55 -6.58 3.87
CA THR A 70 -4.82 -5.98 4.32
C THR A 70 -4.66 -4.68 5.14
N PRO A 71 -3.76 -4.57 6.13
CA PRO A 71 -3.59 -3.30 6.83
C PRO A 71 -3.17 -2.15 5.92
N ASN A 72 -2.26 -2.41 4.97
CA ASN A 72 -1.89 -1.40 3.98
C ASN A 72 -3.03 -1.07 3.02
N LEU A 73 -3.81 -2.07 2.61
CA LEU A 73 -4.97 -1.82 1.75
C LEU A 73 -6.00 -0.92 2.43
N LEU A 74 -6.24 -1.10 3.73
CA LEU A 74 -7.10 -0.20 4.51
C LEU A 74 -6.53 1.23 4.57
N LEU A 75 -5.23 1.38 4.86
CA LEU A 75 -4.58 2.69 4.88
C LEU A 75 -4.62 3.39 3.52
N ILE A 76 -4.36 2.66 2.43
CA ILE A 76 -4.38 3.21 1.08
C ILE A 76 -5.80 3.60 0.70
N TYR A 77 -6.77 2.72 0.93
CA TYR A 77 -8.17 2.96 0.63
C TYR A 77 -8.73 4.19 1.35
N GLY A 78 -8.40 4.34 2.64
CA GLY A 78 -8.82 5.50 3.43
C GLY A 78 -8.21 6.82 2.96
N GLN A 79 -6.99 6.79 2.43
CA GLN A 79 -6.31 7.97 1.91
C GLN A 79 -6.68 8.26 0.46
N HIS A 80 -6.66 7.22 -0.40
CA HIS A 80 -6.90 7.33 -1.85
C HIS A 80 -7.52 6.05 -2.42
N PRO A 81 -8.85 5.95 -2.51
CA PRO A 81 -9.54 4.75 -2.99
C PRO A 81 -9.31 4.44 -4.48
N ASP A 82 -8.82 5.41 -5.24
CA ASP A 82 -8.55 5.26 -6.68
C ASP A 82 -7.15 4.72 -7.01
N PHE A 83 -6.29 4.56 -6.00
CA PHE A 83 -4.94 4.06 -6.21
C PHE A 83 -4.95 2.56 -6.54
N LYS A 84 -4.03 2.15 -7.42
CA LYS A 84 -3.98 0.78 -7.97
C LYS A 84 -2.68 0.04 -7.63
N VAL A 85 -1.54 0.70 -7.77
CA VAL A 85 -0.22 0.10 -7.58
C VAL A 85 0.65 1.01 -6.74
N VAL A 86 0.64 0.79 -5.43
CA VAL A 86 1.41 1.57 -4.47
C VAL A 86 2.71 0.86 -4.11
N ARG A 87 3.83 1.57 -4.22
CA ARG A 87 5.16 1.09 -3.86
C ARG A 87 5.99 2.17 -3.19
N SER A 88 7.08 1.78 -2.50
CA SER A 88 8.04 2.74 -1.97
C SER A 88 8.78 3.49 -3.08
N TYR A 89 9.35 4.64 -2.72
CA TYR A 89 10.17 5.42 -3.64
C TYR A 89 11.34 4.61 -4.21
N GLU A 90 12.01 3.84 -3.36
CA GLU A 90 13.14 2.99 -3.75
C GLU A 90 12.72 1.96 -4.79
N ARG A 91 11.56 1.33 -4.57
CA ARG A 91 11.03 0.33 -5.50
C ARG A 91 10.69 0.93 -6.86
N TRP A 92 10.16 2.13 -6.90
CA TRP A 92 9.93 2.84 -8.16
C TRP A 92 11.22 3.21 -8.88
N ARG A 93 12.26 3.61 -8.12
CA ARG A 93 13.58 3.88 -8.69
C ARG A 93 14.22 2.65 -9.34
N GLU A 94 14.10 1.49 -8.72
CA GLU A 94 14.54 0.21 -9.30
C GLU A 94 13.88 -0.07 -10.65
N GLU A 95 12.65 0.38 -10.84
CA GLU A 95 11.89 0.27 -12.09
C GLU A 95 12.11 1.48 -13.03
N HIS A 96 13.14 2.29 -12.77
CA HIS A 96 13.48 3.49 -13.56
C HIS A 96 12.32 4.49 -13.68
N ARG A 97 11.57 4.66 -12.57
CA ARG A 97 10.47 5.61 -12.45
C ARG A 97 10.79 6.73 -11.49
N SER A 98 10.20 7.90 -11.72
CA SER A 98 10.36 9.08 -10.89
C SER A 98 9.00 9.63 -10.47
N VAL A 99 8.92 10.17 -9.26
CA VAL A 99 7.73 10.87 -8.77
C VAL A 99 7.54 12.15 -9.56
N LYS A 100 6.32 12.43 -10.01
CA LYS A 100 5.97 13.67 -10.67
C LYS A 100 6.08 14.84 -9.71
N VAL A 101 6.44 16.00 -10.24
CA VAL A 101 6.55 17.24 -9.44
C VAL A 101 5.21 17.58 -8.80
N GLY A 102 5.21 17.90 -7.51
CA GLY A 102 4.01 18.25 -6.75
C GLY A 102 3.25 17.07 -6.15
N GLU A 103 3.65 15.84 -6.44
CA GLU A 103 3.00 14.65 -5.85
C GLU A 103 3.47 14.40 -4.42
N HIS A 104 2.54 13.98 -3.58
CA HIS A 104 2.78 13.64 -2.19
C HIS A 104 2.54 12.16 -1.94
N GLY A 105 3.49 11.50 -1.28
CA GLY A 105 3.37 10.09 -0.93
C GLY A 105 2.39 9.86 0.22
N ILE A 106 1.62 8.78 0.13
CA ILE A 106 0.74 8.29 1.20
C ILE A 106 1.52 7.53 2.27
N THR A 107 0.99 7.53 3.47
CA THR A 107 1.55 6.76 4.58
C THR A 107 1.18 5.29 4.44
N TYR A 108 2.16 4.40 4.56
CA TYR A 108 1.91 2.97 4.59
C TYR A 108 3.04 2.22 5.32
N MET A 109 2.83 0.92 5.62
CA MET A 109 3.79 0.07 6.30
C MET A 109 4.72 -0.62 5.31
N ILE A 110 6.03 -0.39 5.44
CA ILE A 110 7.08 -1.01 4.64
C ILE A 110 7.65 -2.19 5.42
N SER A 111 7.63 -3.38 4.84
CA SER A 111 8.23 -4.57 5.46
C SER A 111 9.75 -4.40 5.57
N THR A 112 10.27 -4.74 6.73
CA THR A 112 11.71 -4.70 7.02
C THR A 112 12.14 -6.02 7.65
N GLU A 113 13.39 -6.38 7.45
CA GLU A 113 14.04 -7.47 8.17
C GLU A 113 15.13 -6.88 9.07
N TYR A 114 15.22 -7.36 10.29
CA TYR A 114 16.22 -6.93 11.27
C TYR A 114 16.69 -8.11 12.10
N GLU A 115 17.96 -8.05 12.53
CA GLU A 115 18.53 -9.03 13.43
C GLU A 115 18.26 -8.65 14.88
N LYS A 116 17.77 -9.61 15.67
CA LYS A 116 17.62 -9.47 17.11
C LYS A 116 17.98 -10.81 17.76
N ASP A 117 18.88 -10.74 18.72
CA ASP A 117 19.37 -11.90 19.51
C ASP A 117 19.95 -13.02 18.60
N GLY A 118 20.61 -12.64 17.49
CA GLY A 118 21.17 -13.59 16.51
C GLY A 118 20.14 -14.20 15.54
N GLU A 119 18.88 -13.79 15.62
CA GLU A 119 17.81 -14.26 14.74
C GLU A 119 17.31 -13.16 13.80
N MET A 120 17.13 -13.51 12.52
CA MET A 120 16.48 -12.60 11.57
C MET A 120 14.98 -12.56 11.83
N ARG A 121 14.47 -11.37 12.12
CA ARG A 121 13.04 -11.13 12.38
C ARG A 121 12.45 -10.21 11.33
N ARG A 122 11.18 -10.43 11.04
CA ARG A 122 10.42 -9.53 10.17
C ARG A 122 9.67 -8.50 10.99
N GLY A 123 9.75 -7.27 10.56
CA GLY A 123 9.02 -6.15 11.13
C GLY A 123 8.48 -5.24 10.04
N TYR A 124 8.13 -4.04 10.44
CA TYR A 124 7.75 -2.98 9.51
C TYR A 124 8.21 -1.61 10.04
N THR A 125 8.40 -0.71 9.12
CA THR A 125 8.59 0.72 9.38
C THR A 125 7.49 1.51 8.69
N ILE A 126 7.17 2.68 9.22
CA ILE A 126 6.25 3.60 8.57
C ILE A 126 7.05 4.43 7.56
N GLY A 127 6.52 4.52 6.36
CA GLY A 127 7.13 5.26 5.26
C GLY A 127 6.11 5.84 4.30
N LYS A 128 6.62 6.40 3.22
CA LYS A 128 5.81 6.97 2.14
C LYS A 128 5.81 6.06 0.93
N GLY A 129 4.61 5.80 0.42
CA GLY A 129 4.39 5.13 -0.84
C GLY A 129 3.83 6.08 -1.88
N PHE A 130 3.96 5.71 -3.14
CA PHE A 130 3.44 6.45 -4.28
C PHE A 130 2.68 5.48 -5.19
N ASP A 131 1.55 5.92 -5.70
CA ASP A 131 0.81 5.16 -6.71
C ASP A 131 1.43 5.33 -8.10
N ILE A 132 1.16 4.37 -8.99
CA ILE A 132 1.59 4.42 -10.39
C ILE A 132 1.12 5.70 -11.10
N SER A 133 -0.05 6.22 -10.77
CA SER A 133 -0.58 7.48 -11.32
C SER A 133 0.29 8.70 -11.01
N GLN A 134 1.01 8.67 -9.88
CA GLN A 134 1.93 9.70 -9.41
C GLN A 134 3.34 9.57 -10.02
N MET A 135 3.57 8.53 -10.81
CA MET A 135 4.88 8.23 -11.35
C MET A 135 5.00 8.62 -12.83
N SER A 136 6.17 9.12 -13.22
CA SER A 136 6.60 9.24 -14.60
C SER A 136 7.48 8.06 -15.01
N GLY A 137 7.43 7.64 -16.26
CA GLY A 137 8.21 6.53 -16.79
C GLY A 137 7.42 5.72 -17.81
N LYS A 138 8.00 4.61 -18.27
CA LYS A 138 7.34 3.70 -19.22
C LYS A 138 6.10 3.05 -18.57
N PRO A 139 5.07 2.68 -19.33
CA PRO A 139 3.96 1.88 -18.81
C PRO A 139 4.47 0.62 -18.11
N LEU A 140 3.76 0.19 -17.05
CA LEU A 140 4.06 -1.11 -16.45
C LEU A 140 3.72 -2.20 -17.47
N GLU A 141 4.50 -3.26 -17.46
CA GLU A 141 4.12 -4.47 -18.19
C GLU A 141 2.81 -4.98 -17.63
N GLU A 142 1.84 -5.16 -18.51
CA GLU A 142 0.56 -5.75 -18.13
C GLU A 142 0.80 -7.18 -17.64
N ARG A 143 0.35 -7.48 -16.44
CA ARG A 143 0.37 -8.86 -15.97
C ARG A 143 -0.61 -9.66 -16.81
N PRO A 144 -0.21 -10.83 -17.32
CA PRO A 144 -1.14 -11.69 -18.04
C PRO A 144 -2.33 -11.98 -17.12
N GLN A 145 -3.51 -11.59 -17.55
CA GLN A 145 -4.75 -11.94 -16.85
C GLN A 145 -4.96 -13.44 -16.99
N ARG A 146 -5.00 -14.14 -15.87
CA ARG A 146 -5.37 -15.55 -15.86
C ARG A 146 -6.85 -15.67 -16.12
N SER A 147 -7.23 -16.62 -16.97
CA SER A 147 -8.63 -16.93 -17.17
C SER A 147 -9.26 -17.47 -15.88
N LEU A 148 -10.58 -17.31 -15.73
CA LEU A 148 -11.30 -17.88 -14.57
C LEU A 148 -11.04 -19.39 -14.45
N THR A 149 -10.99 -20.10 -15.55
CA THR A 149 -10.69 -21.54 -15.60
C THR A 149 -9.29 -21.86 -15.05
N GLU A 150 -8.27 -21.06 -15.38
CA GLU A 150 -6.92 -21.23 -14.83
C GLU A 150 -6.86 -20.92 -13.33
N LEU A 151 -7.60 -19.90 -12.87
CA LEU A 151 -7.70 -19.57 -11.44
C LEU A 151 -8.37 -20.69 -10.66
N ILE A 152 -9.51 -21.16 -11.12
CA ILE A 152 -10.24 -22.31 -10.54
C ILE A 152 -9.34 -23.54 -10.56
N GLY A 153 -8.70 -23.86 -11.69
CA GLY A 153 -7.77 -24.98 -11.80
C GLY A 153 -6.60 -24.89 -10.82
N THR A 154 -6.09 -23.70 -10.54
CA THR A 154 -5.01 -23.49 -9.55
C THR A 154 -5.50 -23.72 -8.11
N VAL A 155 -6.69 -23.21 -7.77
CA VAL A 155 -7.29 -23.39 -6.44
C VAL A 155 -7.63 -24.86 -6.15
N LEU A 156 -8.06 -25.57 -7.17
CA LEU A 156 -8.50 -26.97 -7.05
C LEU A 156 -7.37 -27.99 -7.20
N LYS A 157 -6.19 -27.59 -7.65
CA LYS A 157 -5.07 -28.48 -7.96
C LYS A 157 -4.58 -29.29 -6.76
N ASP A 158 -4.69 -28.70 -5.56
CA ASP A 158 -4.25 -29.34 -4.31
C ASP A 158 -5.40 -29.91 -3.48
N GLN A 159 -6.62 -29.94 -4.04
CA GLN A 159 -7.78 -30.50 -3.36
C GLN A 159 -7.96 -31.96 -3.72
N SER A 160 -8.27 -32.80 -2.71
CA SER A 160 -8.66 -34.20 -2.94
C SER A 160 -10.04 -34.33 -3.57
N VAL A 161 -10.70 -33.23 -3.85
CA VAL A 161 -12.06 -33.16 -4.39
C VAL A 161 -11.99 -32.96 -5.91
N ARG A 162 -12.67 -33.82 -6.65
CA ARG A 162 -12.84 -33.65 -8.10
C ARG A 162 -13.95 -32.66 -8.37
N VAL A 163 -13.64 -31.54 -9.02
CA VAL A 163 -14.64 -30.55 -9.42
C VAL A 163 -14.97 -30.74 -10.90
N GLN A 164 -16.25 -30.85 -11.19
CA GLN A 164 -16.80 -30.85 -12.55
C GLN A 164 -17.73 -29.64 -12.70
N ILE A 165 -17.67 -29.01 -13.84
CA ILE A 165 -18.62 -27.93 -14.21
C ILE A 165 -19.71 -28.60 -15.03
N GLU A 166 -20.94 -28.55 -14.51
CA GLU A 166 -22.12 -29.09 -15.15
C GLU A 166 -23.14 -28.00 -15.40
N ASP A 167 -23.69 -27.94 -16.60
CA ASP A 167 -24.71 -26.97 -16.97
C ASP A 167 -26.13 -27.40 -16.52
N ASP A 168 -26.29 -28.67 -16.13
CA ASP A 168 -27.58 -29.30 -15.82
C ASP A 168 -27.87 -29.46 -14.33
N LEU A 169 -27.36 -28.54 -13.49
CA LEU A 169 -27.69 -28.56 -12.06
C LEU A 169 -29.19 -28.23 -11.87
N PRO A 170 -29.87 -28.85 -10.87
CA PRO A 170 -31.24 -28.54 -10.55
C PRO A 170 -31.47 -27.05 -10.31
N ASP A 171 -32.67 -26.54 -10.66
CA ASP A 171 -33.06 -25.16 -10.45
C ASP A 171 -32.69 -24.64 -9.03
N LYS A 172 -31.97 -23.53 -8.95
CA LYS A 172 -31.45 -22.91 -7.71
C LYS A 172 -30.26 -23.61 -7.05
N VAL A 173 -29.72 -24.68 -7.60
CA VAL A 173 -28.49 -25.30 -7.12
C VAL A 173 -27.31 -24.72 -7.88
N GLN A 174 -26.41 -24.01 -7.17
CA GLN A 174 -25.19 -23.44 -7.76
C GLN A 174 -23.98 -24.36 -7.64
N ALA A 175 -23.99 -25.29 -6.69
CA ALA A 175 -22.96 -26.31 -6.50
C ALA A 175 -23.54 -27.51 -5.74
N GLN A 176 -23.07 -28.71 -6.06
CA GLN A 176 -23.44 -29.94 -5.36
C GLN A 176 -22.18 -30.72 -5.01
N TYR A 177 -22.09 -31.21 -3.79
CA TYR A 177 -21.05 -32.12 -3.36
C TYR A 177 -21.56 -33.55 -3.36
N ASN A 178 -20.87 -34.42 -4.13
CA ASN A 178 -21.10 -35.86 -4.11
C ASN A 178 -19.89 -36.52 -3.42
N PRO A 179 -20.06 -37.13 -2.25
CA PRO A 179 -18.98 -37.76 -1.48
C PRO A 179 -18.38 -38.98 -2.19
#